data_515e69fda1d721176f1a152922bd713f
#
_entry.id   515e69fda1d721176f1a152922bd713f
#
_cell.length_a   1.000
_cell.length_b   1.000
_cell.length_c   1.000
_cell.angle_alpha   90.00
_cell.angle_beta   90.00
_cell.angle_gamma   90.00
#
_symmetry.space_group_name_H-M   'P 1'
#
loop_
_entity.id
_entity.type
_entity.pdbx_description
1 polymer ?
#
loop_
_entity_poly.entity_id
_entity_poly.type
_entity_poly.pdbx_seq_one_letter_code
_entity_poly.pdbx_strand_id
1 'polypeptide(L)'
;KMGIRTLGQLAQAEVEEMRRVFGVHGPKMVQRAAGRETSKVTSIAHRSTPKSVSNERTFSHDLTSRRDVEAAIAHVSALVGTRLRSKGLRGGEVTLKLKFDYEHAHTMQRQLGEASDDEHVFGAVAKELLSDLWSEGTPVRLVGVMVSGFGGERSSTQLALFDVGDGQPNQPPVSRGRDSSRDRDAKRRLSEATDNIRSRFGAGALTLGYDLRLRDALSDTISNNHDGMSEMPGP
;
A
#
# COMPACT_ATOMS: atom_id res chain seq x y z
N LYS A 1 -10.94 21.07 -23.78
CA LYS A 1 -11.16 21.86 -22.53
C LYS A 1 -12.60 22.31 -22.52
N MET A 2 -13.42 21.86 -21.55
CA MET A 2 -14.86 22.14 -21.46
C MET A 2 -15.18 23.52 -20.87
N GLY A 3 -14.22 24.34 -20.52
CA GLY A 3 -14.42 25.68 -19.94
C GLY A 3 -15.02 25.71 -18.53
N ILE A 4 -15.24 24.55 -17.90
CA ILE A 4 -15.79 24.43 -16.54
C ILE A 4 -14.69 24.78 -15.51
N ARG A 5 -14.94 25.82 -14.72
CA ARG A 5 -13.99 26.32 -13.69
C ARG A 5 -14.56 26.32 -12.28
N THR A 6 -15.87 26.19 -12.13
CA THR A 6 -16.56 26.26 -10.83
C THR A 6 -17.53 25.08 -10.67
N LEU A 7 -17.88 24.73 -9.43
CA LEU A 7 -18.90 23.72 -9.14
C LEU A 7 -20.27 24.12 -9.70
N GLY A 8 -20.61 25.42 -9.70
CA GLY A 8 -21.86 25.91 -10.29
C GLY A 8 -21.93 25.64 -11.80
N GLN A 9 -20.83 25.87 -12.53
CA GLN A 9 -20.74 25.55 -13.96
C GLN A 9 -20.80 24.03 -14.19
N LEU A 10 -20.16 23.23 -13.31
CA LEU A 10 -20.24 21.77 -13.39
C LEU A 10 -21.66 21.25 -13.13
N ALA A 11 -22.38 21.86 -12.18
CA ALA A 11 -23.78 21.51 -11.88
C ALA A 11 -24.74 21.78 -13.07
N GLN A 12 -24.38 22.72 -13.94
CA GLN A 12 -25.16 23.10 -15.13
C GLN A 12 -24.63 22.46 -16.42
N ALA A 13 -23.55 21.67 -16.33
CA ALA A 13 -22.96 21.02 -17.49
C ALA A 13 -23.91 19.97 -18.10
N GLU A 14 -23.84 19.84 -19.42
CA GLU A 14 -24.64 18.84 -20.16
C GLU A 14 -24.21 17.42 -19.76
N VAL A 15 -25.16 16.63 -19.29
CA VAL A 15 -24.92 15.30 -18.71
C VAL A 15 -24.32 14.34 -19.75
N GLU A 16 -24.79 14.40 -21.01
CA GLU A 16 -24.31 13.50 -22.06
C GLU A 16 -22.89 13.89 -22.51
N GLU A 17 -22.55 15.17 -22.51
CA GLU A 17 -21.21 15.64 -22.79
C GLU A 17 -20.25 15.17 -21.68
N MET A 18 -20.66 15.32 -20.40
CA MET A 18 -19.90 14.81 -19.25
C MET A 18 -19.73 13.30 -19.29
N ARG A 19 -20.77 12.56 -19.73
CA ARG A 19 -20.69 11.10 -19.90
C ARG A 19 -19.69 10.72 -21.00
N ARG A 20 -19.67 11.46 -22.10
CA ARG A 20 -18.75 11.21 -23.21
C ARG A 20 -17.28 11.39 -22.78
N VAL A 21 -17.01 12.41 -21.96
CA VAL A 21 -15.64 12.74 -21.52
C VAL A 21 -15.19 11.89 -20.32
N PHE A 22 -16.09 11.66 -19.33
CA PHE A 22 -15.77 11.03 -18.05
C PHE A 22 -16.44 9.65 -17.84
N GLY A 23 -17.05 9.10 -18.88
CA GLY A 23 -17.73 7.81 -18.82
C GLY A 23 -18.87 7.80 -17.80
N VAL A 24 -18.99 6.69 -17.08
CA VAL A 24 -20.05 6.47 -16.07
C VAL A 24 -19.98 7.44 -14.88
N HIS A 25 -18.86 8.11 -14.69
CA HIS A 25 -18.70 9.09 -13.61
C HIS A 25 -19.24 10.48 -13.97
N GLY A 26 -19.33 10.84 -15.28
CA GLY A 26 -19.78 12.15 -15.73
C GLY A 26 -21.12 12.59 -15.15
N PRO A 27 -22.20 11.79 -15.29
CA PRO A 27 -23.50 12.12 -14.71
C PRO A 27 -23.47 12.32 -13.21
N LYS A 28 -22.69 11.49 -12.48
CA LYS A 28 -22.53 11.60 -11.03
C LYS A 28 -21.82 12.89 -10.61
N MET A 29 -20.85 13.34 -11.41
CA MET A 29 -20.15 14.60 -11.14
C MET A 29 -21.12 15.78 -11.21
N VAL A 30 -22.02 15.84 -12.20
CA VAL A 30 -23.06 16.88 -12.31
C VAL A 30 -23.99 16.84 -11.11
N GLN A 31 -24.48 15.66 -10.74
CA GLN A 31 -25.36 15.48 -9.59
C GLN A 31 -24.71 15.91 -8.26
N ARG A 32 -23.44 15.56 -8.07
CA ARG A 32 -22.66 15.96 -6.89
C ARG A 32 -22.46 17.46 -6.84
N ALA A 33 -22.07 18.07 -7.95
CA ALA A 33 -21.89 19.51 -8.05
C ALA A 33 -23.20 20.28 -7.78
N ALA A 34 -24.35 19.71 -8.17
CA ALA A 34 -25.68 20.25 -7.90
C ALA A 34 -26.22 19.95 -6.48
N GLY A 35 -25.45 19.25 -5.61
CA GLY A 35 -25.91 18.84 -4.27
C GLY A 35 -27.01 17.79 -4.29
N ARG A 36 -27.23 17.06 -5.39
CA ARG A 36 -28.31 16.09 -5.58
C ARG A 36 -27.84 14.64 -5.46
N GLU A 37 -26.69 14.38 -4.85
CA GLU A 37 -26.24 13.02 -4.65
C GLU A 37 -27.04 12.31 -3.58
N THR A 38 -27.55 11.14 -3.93
CA THR A 38 -28.37 10.28 -3.06
C THR A 38 -27.62 9.04 -2.58
N SER A 39 -26.27 9.06 -2.62
CA SER A 39 -25.50 7.91 -2.15
C SER A 39 -25.75 7.65 -0.67
N LYS A 40 -26.11 6.41 -0.36
CA LYS A 40 -26.36 5.98 1.01
C LYS A 40 -25.03 5.85 1.77
N VAL A 41 -24.99 6.37 2.97
CA VAL A 41 -23.89 6.09 3.90
C VAL A 41 -23.98 4.63 4.33
N THR A 42 -22.96 3.84 4.03
CA THR A 42 -22.92 2.42 4.41
C THR A 42 -22.40 2.30 5.84
N SER A 43 -23.13 1.59 6.70
CA SER A 43 -22.69 1.28 8.06
C SER A 43 -21.36 0.51 8.04
N ILE A 44 -20.50 0.76 9.03
CA ILE A 44 -19.22 0.05 9.23
C ILE A 44 -19.45 -1.46 9.35
N ALA A 45 -20.59 -1.88 9.95
CA ALA A 45 -20.94 -3.29 10.09
C ALA A 45 -21.17 -4.02 8.74
N HIS A 46 -21.43 -3.28 7.67
CA HIS A 46 -21.64 -3.82 6.31
C HIS A 46 -20.45 -3.59 5.38
N ARG A 47 -19.31 -3.17 5.91
CA ARG A 47 -18.09 -3.04 5.08
C ARG A 47 -17.61 -4.42 4.65
N SER A 48 -17.51 -4.63 3.35
CA SER A 48 -16.82 -5.80 2.78
C SER A 48 -15.37 -5.83 3.24
N THR A 49 -14.79 -7.01 3.28
CA THR A 49 -13.33 -7.18 3.47
C THR A 49 -12.57 -6.20 2.57
N PRO A 50 -11.59 -5.45 3.10
CA PRO A 50 -10.82 -4.52 2.27
C PRO A 50 -10.12 -5.27 1.14
N LYS A 51 -10.03 -4.65 -0.04
CA LYS A 51 -9.34 -5.24 -1.19
C LYS A 51 -7.81 -5.13 -1.08
N SER A 52 -7.34 -4.14 -0.35
CA SER A 52 -5.92 -3.87 -0.11
C SER A 52 -5.72 -3.15 1.22
N VAL A 53 -4.52 -3.26 1.77
CA VAL A 53 -4.02 -2.45 2.89
C VAL A 53 -2.75 -1.78 2.43
N SER A 54 -2.67 -0.47 2.55
CA SER A 54 -1.51 0.32 2.12
C SER A 54 -1.13 1.37 3.15
N ASN A 55 0.12 1.78 3.09
CA ASN A 55 0.62 2.98 3.74
C ASN A 55 1.53 3.72 2.76
N GLU A 56 1.43 5.04 2.74
CA GLU A 56 2.27 5.92 1.94
C GLU A 56 2.83 7.01 2.85
N ARG A 57 4.10 7.37 2.62
CA ARG A 57 4.76 8.45 3.35
C ARG A 57 5.39 9.43 2.38
N THR A 58 5.01 10.70 2.50
CA THR A 58 5.71 11.81 1.85
C THR A 58 6.76 12.35 2.82
N PHE A 59 7.94 12.65 2.34
CA PHE A 59 9.07 13.13 3.14
C PHE A 59 9.21 14.65 3.02
N SER A 60 9.70 15.31 4.07
CA SER A 60 9.94 16.77 4.10
C SER A 60 11.03 17.18 3.10
N HIS A 61 12.00 16.30 2.87
CA HIS A 61 13.03 16.43 1.83
C HIS A 61 13.16 15.11 1.05
N ASP A 62 13.63 15.19 -0.18
CA ASP A 62 13.71 14.04 -1.05
C ASP A 62 14.82 13.07 -0.60
N LEU A 63 14.52 11.78 -0.65
CA LEU A 63 15.49 10.73 -0.34
C LEU A 63 16.27 10.38 -1.61
N THR A 64 17.60 10.42 -1.56
CA THR A 64 18.48 10.17 -2.71
C THR A 64 19.41 8.97 -2.52
N SER A 65 19.62 8.52 -1.28
CA SER A 65 20.47 7.36 -1.00
C SER A 65 19.63 6.07 -0.94
N ARG A 66 20.19 4.98 -1.45
CA ARG A 66 19.56 3.65 -1.38
C ARG A 66 19.19 3.27 0.05
N ARG A 67 20.06 3.56 1.01
CA ARG A 67 19.85 3.23 2.42
C ARG A 67 18.64 3.96 3.00
N ASP A 68 18.40 5.21 2.61
CA ASP A 68 17.27 6.00 3.11
C ASP A 68 15.96 5.55 2.46
N VAL A 69 15.96 5.25 1.15
CA VAL A 69 14.80 4.70 0.46
C VAL A 69 14.44 3.31 0.99
N GLU A 70 15.41 2.43 1.22
CA GLU A 70 15.17 1.11 1.83
C GLU A 70 14.67 1.21 3.29
N ALA A 71 15.16 2.19 4.05
CA ALA A 71 14.65 2.49 5.39
C ALA A 71 13.20 2.97 5.33
N ALA A 72 12.86 3.80 4.35
CA ALA A 72 11.49 4.25 4.11
C ALA A 72 10.56 3.09 3.73
N ILE A 73 11.00 2.17 2.87
CA ILE A 73 10.25 0.95 2.54
C ILE A 73 10.03 0.10 3.80
N ALA A 74 11.05 -0.08 4.64
CA ALA A 74 10.94 -0.84 5.88
C ALA A 74 9.95 -0.20 6.85
N HIS A 75 10.01 1.12 7.03
CA HIS A 75 9.08 1.89 7.85
C HIS A 75 7.63 1.71 7.40
N VAL A 76 7.36 1.95 6.11
CA VAL A 76 6.01 1.85 5.54
C VAL A 76 5.51 0.41 5.59
N SER A 77 6.38 -0.58 5.33
CA SER A 77 6.04 -2.00 5.42
C SER A 77 5.64 -2.42 6.83
N ALA A 78 6.35 -1.94 7.87
CA ALA A 78 6.01 -2.22 9.27
C ALA A 78 4.61 -1.70 9.61
N LEU A 79 4.24 -0.50 9.14
CA LEU A 79 2.89 0.05 9.35
C LEU A 79 1.81 -0.78 8.64
N VAL A 80 2.10 -1.30 7.44
CA VAL A 80 1.20 -2.21 6.72
C VAL A 80 1.08 -3.55 7.46
N GLY A 81 2.19 -4.14 7.90
CA GLY A 81 2.21 -5.40 8.66
C GLY A 81 1.38 -5.33 9.94
N THR A 82 1.57 -4.29 10.75
CA THR A 82 0.75 -4.04 11.94
C THR A 82 -0.75 -4.00 11.61
N ARG A 83 -1.15 -3.31 10.53
CA ARG A 83 -2.55 -3.24 10.10
C ARG A 83 -3.09 -4.57 9.59
N LEU A 84 -2.28 -5.35 8.88
CA LEU A 84 -2.66 -6.68 8.40
C LEU A 84 -2.91 -7.62 9.59
N ARG A 85 -1.98 -7.69 10.53
CA ARG A 85 -2.11 -8.52 11.75
C ARG A 85 -3.31 -8.10 12.60
N SER A 86 -3.52 -6.81 12.82
CA SER A 86 -4.66 -6.31 13.60
C SER A 86 -6.03 -6.67 12.98
N LYS A 87 -6.08 -6.91 11.67
CA LYS A 87 -7.29 -7.29 10.93
C LYS A 87 -7.36 -8.79 10.60
N GLY A 88 -6.34 -9.56 10.98
CA GLY A 88 -6.25 -10.98 10.63
C GLY A 88 -6.15 -11.24 9.12
N LEU A 89 -5.58 -10.28 8.35
CA LEU A 89 -5.49 -10.35 6.89
C LEU A 89 -4.10 -10.81 6.46
N ARG A 90 -4.06 -11.67 5.45
CA ARG A 90 -2.82 -12.08 4.77
C ARG A 90 -2.99 -11.86 3.27
N GLY A 91 -2.05 -11.17 2.64
CA GLY A 91 -2.14 -10.84 1.21
C GLY A 91 -1.11 -11.58 0.37
N GLY A 92 -1.49 -11.87 -0.86
CA GLY A 92 -0.69 -12.61 -1.83
C GLY A 92 0.06 -11.74 -2.84
N GLU A 93 -0.09 -10.43 -2.78
CA GLU A 93 0.51 -9.50 -3.74
C GLU A 93 1.03 -8.26 -3.02
N VAL A 94 2.22 -7.81 -3.37
CA VAL A 94 2.83 -6.57 -2.89
C VAL A 94 3.04 -5.58 -4.03
N THR A 95 2.74 -4.32 -3.78
CA THR A 95 2.99 -3.21 -4.70
C THR A 95 3.88 -2.18 -4.02
N LEU A 96 4.97 -1.80 -4.69
CA LEU A 96 5.79 -0.64 -4.34
C LEU A 96 5.35 0.55 -5.19
N LYS A 97 5.17 1.71 -4.55
CA LYS A 97 4.88 2.99 -5.19
C LYS A 97 5.98 3.98 -4.80
N LEU A 98 6.54 4.63 -5.79
CA LEU A 98 7.48 5.73 -5.64
C LEU A 98 6.93 6.97 -6.34
N LYS A 99 7.06 8.14 -5.71
CA LYS A 99 6.86 9.43 -6.37
C LYS A 99 8.18 10.19 -6.37
N PHE A 100 8.57 10.68 -7.53
CA PHE A 100 9.79 11.46 -7.72
C PHE A 100 9.48 12.96 -7.63
N ASP A 101 8.25 13.34 -8.02
CA ASP A 101 7.72 14.70 -7.93
C ASP A 101 6.20 14.67 -7.68
N TYR A 102 5.50 15.80 -7.86
CA TYR A 102 4.05 15.89 -7.66
C TYR A 102 3.24 15.17 -8.74
N GLU A 103 3.76 15.02 -9.96
CA GLU A 103 3.01 14.51 -11.13
C GLU A 103 3.35 13.04 -11.43
N HIS A 104 4.59 12.61 -11.24
CA HIS A 104 5.07 11.31 -11.66
C HIS A 104 5.12 10.31 -10.50
N ALA A 105 4.23 9.33 -10.56
CA ALA A 105 4.22 8.19 -9.66
C ALA A 105 4.48 6.90 -10.46
N HIS A 106 5.44 6.11 -10.00
CA HIS A 106 5.73 4.80 -10.55
C HIS A 106 5.28 3.73 -9.56
N THR A 107 4.64 2.69 -10.07
CA THR A 107 4.20 1.56 -9.28
C THR A 107 4.63 0.26 -9.94
N MET A 108 5.07 -0.68 -9.14
CA MET A 108 5.37 -2.04 -9.59
C MET A 108 4.85 -3.03 -8.56
N GLN A 109 4.32 -4.14 -9.04
CA GLN A 109 3.75 -5.17 -8.18
C GLN A 109 4.36 -6.53 -8.46
N ARG A 110 4.33 -7.40 -7.44
CA ARG A 110 4.78 -8.78 -7.53
C ARG A 110 3.94 -9.68 -6.65
N GLN A 111 3.65 -10.87 -7.16
CA GLN A 111 3.00 -11.94 -6.40
C GLN A 111 3.97 -12.51 -5.36
N LEU A 112 3.47 -12.77 -4.17
CA LEU A 112 4.18 -13.51 -3.12
C LEU A 112 4.00 -15.02 -3.37
N GLY A 113 5.00 -15.80 -3.00
CA GLY A 113 4.90 -17.27 -3.07
C GLY A 113 3.79 -17.83 -2.17
N GLU A 114 3.61 -17.21 -1.00
CA GLU A 114 2.53 -17.49 -0.04
C GLU A 114 1.98 -16.17 0.48
N ALA A 115 0.65 -16.16 0.78
CA ALA A 115 0.03 -14.99 1.39
C ALA A 115 0.64 -14.70 2.77
N SER A 116 1.00 -13.44 3.03
CA SER A 116 1.72 -13.05 4.24
C SER A 116 1.15 -11.78 4.87
N ASP A 117 1.28 -11.67 6.19
CA ASP A 117 1.07 -10.48 7.01
C ASP A 117 2.40 -9.98 7.61
N ASP A 118 3.51 -10.64 7.26
CA ASP A 118 4.85 -10.37 7.77
C ASP A 118 5.57 -9.35 6.89
N GLU A 119 5.86 -8.17 7.45
CA GLU A 119 6.60 -7.09 6.77
C GLU A 119 8.02 -7.49 6.36
N HIS A 120 8.61 -8.48 7.00
CA HIS A 120 9.93 -8.98 6.60
C HIS A 120 9.87 -9.80 5.28
N VAL A 121 8.70 -10.39 4.98
CA VAL A 121 8.45 -11.13 3.74
C VAL A 121 8.13 -10.15 2.61
N PHE A 122 7.01 -9.43 2.73
CA PHE A 122 6.59 -8.55 1.64
C PHE A 122 7.46 -7.28 1.51
N GLY A 123 8.07 -6.81 2.60
CA GLY A 123 9.00 -5.70 2.57
C GLY A 123 10.33 -6.06 1.88
N ALA A 124 10.79 -7.32 1.97
CA ALA A 124 11.93 -7.80 1.20
C ALA A 124 11.64 -7.75 -0.31
N VAL A 125 10.45 -8.23 -0.72
CA VAL A 125 10.01 -8.15 -2.12
C VAL A 125 9.86 -6.70 -2.58
N ALA A 126 9.34 -5.80 -1.73
CA ALA A 126 9.27 -4.38 -2.05
C ALA A 126 10.65 -3.74 -2.27
N LYS A 127 11.69 -4.16 -1.52
CA LYS A 127 13.07 -3.73 -1.75
C LYS A 127 13.68 -4.30 -3.04
N GLU A 128 13.31 -5.51 -3.43
CA GLU A 128 13.72 -6.04 -4.74
C GLU A 128 13.11 -5.23 -5.89
N LEU A 129 11.81 -4.89 -5.80
CA LEU A 129 11.12 -4.02 -6.76
C LEU A 129 11.75 -2.63 -6.86
N LEU A 130 12.38 -2.13 -5.79
CA LEU A 130 13.11 -0.86 -5.81
C LEU A 130 14.20 -0.86 -6.87
N SER A 131 14.93 -1.95 -7.04
CA SER A 131 16.03 -2.06 -8.00
C SER A 131 15.55 -1.96 -9.46
N ASP A 132 14.30 -2.33 -9.73
CA ASP A 132 13.70 -2.25 -11.05
C ASP A 132 13.08 -0.86 -11.32
N LEU A 133 12.68 -0.14 -10.27
CA LEU A 133 11.97 1.14 -10.36
C LEU A 133 12.87 2.37 -10.22
N TRP A 134 14.00 2.24 -9.56
CA TRP A 134 14.77 3.38 -9.10
C TRP A 134 16.27 3.20 -9.23
N SER A 135 16.96 4.28 -9.60
CA SER A 135 18.42 4.38 -9.61
C SER A 135 18.89 5.31 -8.50
N GLU A 136 19.98 4.94 -7.83
CA GLU A 136 20.57 5.74 -6.75
C GLU A 136 20.89 7.16 -7.21
N GLY A 137 20.58 8.13 -6.37
CA GLY A 137 20.72 9.56 -6.68
C GLY A 137 19.44 10.21 -7.23
N THR A 138 18.48 9.43 -7.76
CA THR A 138 17.18 9.98 -8.18
C THR A 138 16.37 10.41 -6.96
N PRO A 139 15.88 11.67 -6.88
CA PRO A 139 15.10 12.13 -5.75
C PRO A 139 13.79 11.36 -5.57
N VAL A 140 13.50 10.85 -4.37
CA VAL A 140 12.25 10.17 -4.02
C VAL A 140 11.50 10.99 -2.98
N ARG A 141 10.34 11.52 -3.36
CA ARG A 141 9.47 12.36 -2.54
C ARG A 141 8.51 11.57 -1.67
N LEU A 142 8.03 10.43 -2.18
CA LEU A 142 7.06 9.56 -1.50
C LEU A 142 7.40 8.09 -1.73
N VAL A 143 7.28 7.33 -0.66
CA VAL A 143 7.34 5.86 -0.69
C VAL A 143 6.02 5.29 -0.18
N GLY A 144 5.46 4.33 -0.91
CA GLY A 144 4.25 3.61 -0.54
C GLY A 144 4.40 2.11 -0.72
N VAL A 145 3.85 1.35 0.22
CA VAL A 145 3.72 -0.11 0.11
C VAL A 145 2.26 -0.49 0.28
N MET A 146 1.78 -1.34 -0.60
CA MET A 146 0.44 -1.89 -0.57
C MET A 146 0.51 -3.41 -0.63
N VAL A 147 -0.34 -4.06 0.15
CA VAL A 147 -0.57 -5.50 0.11
C VAL A 147 -2.01 -5.76 -0.27
N SER A 148 -2.23 -6.66 -1.23
CA SER A 148 -3.52 -7.03 -1.78
C SER A 148 -3.65 -8.55 -1.96
N GLY A 149 -4.75 -9.02 -2.58
CA GLY A 149 -4.96 -10.44 -2.79
C GLY A 149 -5.32 -11.18 -1.49
N PHE A 150 -6.24 -10.62 -0.69
CA PHE A 150 -6.75 -11.22 0.53
C PHE A 150 -7.79 -12.31 0.23
N GLY A 151 -7.67 -13.49 0.88
CA GLY A 151 -8.70 -14.52 0.86
C GLY A 151 -8.79 -15.33 -0.44
N GLY A 152 -7.78 -15.27 -1.27
CA GLY A 152 -7.69 -16.18 -2.42
C GLY A 152 -7.08 -17.51 -1.97
N GLU A 153 -7.87 -18.57 -1.86
CA GLU A 153 -7.41 -19.81 -2.47
C GLU A 153 -6.86 -19.42 -3.84
N ARG A 154 -5.68 -19.91 -4.20
CA ARG A 154 -5.10 -19.73 -5.54
C ARG A 154 -6.12 -20.24 -6.57
N SER A 155 -7.09 -19.43 -6.88
CA SER A 155 -8.05 -19.64 -7.94
C SER A 155 -7.41 -19.10 -9.21
N SER A 156 -6.45 -19.84 -9.66
CA SER A 156 -6.07 -20.20 -11.01
C SER A 156 -4.70 -20.86 -10.96
N THR A 157 -4.65 -22.10 -10.51
CA THR A 157 -3.88 -23.03 -11.33
C THR A 157 -4.59 -22.99 -12.67
N GLN A 158 -4.19 -22.08 -13.54
CA GLN A 158 -4.42 -22.24 -14.96
C GLN A 158 -3.71 -23.54 -15.27
N LEU A 159 -4.48 -24.63 -15.24
CA LEU A 159 -4.03 -25.90 -15.75
C LEU A 159 -3.52 -25.59 -17.14
N ALA A 160 -2.21 -25.71 -17.35
CA ALA A 160 -1.65 -25.62 -18.67
C ALA A 160 -2.37 -26.69 -19.47
N LEU A 161 -3.24 -26.27 -20.40
CA LEU A 161 -4.05 -27.15 -21.23
C LEU A 161 -3.18 -28.01 -22.15
N PHE A 162 -1.87 -27.80 -22.13
CA PHE A 162 -0.87 -28.52 -22.91
C PHE A 162 0.28 -28.92 -21.99
N ASP A 163 0.07 -29.98 -21.21
CA ASP A 163 1.16 -30.74 -20.62
C ASP A 163 1.54 -31.85 -21.61
N VAL A 164 2.37 -31.51 -22.58
CA VAL A 164 2.98 -32.46 -23.52
C VAL A 164 4.48 -32.38 -23.29
N GLY A 165 4.99 -33.36 -22.54
CA GLY A 165 6.36 -33.82 -22.64
C GLY A 165 7.33 -33.33 -21.58
N ASP A 166 7.86 -34.31 -20.88
CA ASP A 166 9.10 -34.39 -20.12
C ASP A 166 10.06 -33.18 -20.27
N GLY A 167 9.95 -32.21 -19.39
CA GLY A 167 10.91 -31.12 -19.26
C GLY A 167 10.65 -30.42 -17.95
N GLN A 168 11.56 -30.58 -16.98
CA GLN A 168 11.50 -29.87 -15.69
C GLN A 168 11.24 -28.37 -15.88
N PRO A 169 10.23 -27.78 -15.21
CA PRO A 169 10.07 -26.34 -15.22
C PRO A 169 11.30 -25.72 -14.55
N ASN A 170 11.95 -24.87 -15.30
CA ASN A 170 13.09 -24.06 -14.88
C ASN A 170 12.60 -23.09 -13.77
N GLN A 171 12.59 -23.55 -12.55
CA GLN A 171 12.43 -22.69 -11.38
C GLN A 171 13.74 -21.91 -11.24
N PRO A 172 13.70 -20.58 -11.17
CA PRO A 172 14.89 -19.82 -10.81
C PRO A 172 15.38 -20.36 -9.46
N PRO A 173 16.70 -20.53 -9.27
CA PRO A 173 17.23 -21.09 -8.04
C PRO A 173 16.91 -20.19 -6.86
N VAL A 174 15.90 -20.57 -6.07
CA VAL A 174 15.73 -20.03 -4.74
C VAL A 174 16.96 -20.50 -3.96
N SER A 175 17.86 -19.60 -3.67
CA SER A 175 19.01 -19.85 -2.81
C SER A 175 18.50 -20.38 -1.46
N ARG A 176 18.52 -21.71 -1.32
CA ARG A 176 18.25 -22.39 -0.05
C ARG A 176 19.43 -22.15 0.91
N GLY A 177 19.47 -20.97 1.50
CA GLY A 177 20.25 -20.74 2.71
C GLY A 177 19.63 -21.50 3.87
N ARG A 178 20.40 -22.30 4.54
CA ARG A 178 20.04 -23.20 5.65
C ARG A 178 19.52 -22.54 6.93
N ASP A 179 19.12 -21.25 6.89
CA ASP A 179 18.75 -20.46 8.08
C ASP A 179 17.32 -19.89 8.02
N SER A 180 16.50 -20.30 7.07
CA SER A 180 15.35 -19.47 6.66
C SER A 180 14.07 -19.61 7.51
N SER A 181 13.84 -20.73 8.21
CA SER A 181 12.59 -20.88 8.98
C SER A 181 12.71 -20.29 10.39
N ARG A 182 13.78 -20.61 11.10
CA ARG A 182 14.02 -20.10 12.46
C ARG A 182 14.18 -18.59 12.49
N ASP A 183 14.86 -18.03 11.49
CA ASP A 183 15.04 -16.57 11.35
C ASP A 183 13.71 -15.88 11.02
N ARG A 184 12.87 -16.46 10.15
CA ARG A 184 11.52 -15.96 9.86
C ARG A 184 10.63 -15.98 11.10
N ASP A 185 10.63 -17.07 11.84
CA ASP A 185 9.86 -17.18 13.08
C ASP A 185 10.34 -16.19 14.15
N ALA A 186 11.63 -15.96 14.25
CA ALA A 186 12.20 -14.97 15.16
C ALA A 186 11.79 -13.54 14.78
N LYS A 187 11.85 -13.19 13.50
CA LYS A 187 11.41 -11.89 12.99
C LYS A 187 9.92 -11.66 13.20
N ARG A 188 9.10 -12.66 12.94
CA ARG A 188 7.65 -12.60 13.20
C ARG A 188 7.35 -12.36 14.68
N ARG A 189 7.98 -13.09 15.61
CA ARG A 189 7.84 -12.87 17.06
C ARG A 189 8.26 -11.46 17.44
N LEU A 190 9.31 -10.93 16.84
CA LEU A 190 9.76 -9.55 17.07
C LEU A 190 8.69 -8.54 16.64
N SER A 191 8.08 -8.72 15.47
CA SER A 191 6.98 -7.87 14.99
C SER A 191 5.77 -7.93 15.92
N GLU A 192 5.35 -9.12 16.33
CA GLU A 192 4.24 -9.32 17.29
C GLU A 192 4.54 -8.68 18.65
N ALA A 193 5.76 -8.83 19.16
CA ALA A 193 6.18 -8.18 20.41
C ALA A 193 6.19 -6.64 20.27
N THR A 194 6.66 -6.13 19.14
CA THR A 194 6.64 -4.69 18.83
C THR A 194 5.22 -4.16 18.80
N ASP A 195 4.30 -4.85 18.12
CA ASP A 195 2.88 -4.49 18.08
C ASP A 195 2.24 -4.48 19.46
N ASN A 196 2.55 -5.48 20.31
CA ASN A 196 2.08 -5.55 21.69
C ASN A 196 2.59 -4.39 22.54
N ILE A 197 3.87 -4.01 22.42
CA ILE A 197 4.44 -2.87 23.15
C ILE A 197 3.75 -1.58 22.69
N ARG A 198 3.63 -1.37 21.39
CA ARG A 198 3.01 -0.16 20.83
C ARG A 198 1.53 -0.04 21.18
N SER A 199 0.79 -1.16 21.24
CA SER A 199 -0.63 -1.15 21.63
C SER A 199 -0.83 -0.80 23.11
N ARG A 200 0.12 -1.17 23.99
CA ARG A 200 0.04 -0.96 25.45
C ARG A 200 0.57 0.40 25.88
N PHE A 201 1.62 0.89 25.23
CA PHE A 201 2.38 2.07 25.66
C PHE A 201 2.38 3.21 24.64
N GLY A 202 1.66 3.04 23.51
CA GLY A 202 1.60 4.00 22.42
C GLY A 202 2.63 3.77 21.33
N ALA A 203 2.36 4.34 20.15
CA ALA A 203 3.19 4.14 18.95
C ALA A 203 4.66 4.62 19.12
N GLY A 204 4.89 5.63 19.96
CA GLY A 204 6.23 6.18 20.23
C GLY A 204 7.05 5.39 21.25
N ALA A 205 6.49 4.35 21.90
CA ALA A 205 7.18 3.61 22.95
C ALA A 205 8.41 2.81 22.46
N LEU A 206 8.46 2.51 21.16
CA LEU A 206 9.54 1.77 20.55
C LEU A 206 9.89 2.34 19.18
N THR A 207 11.15 2.76 19.02
CA THR A 207 11.70 3.27 17.77
C THR A 207 12.62 2.21 17.16
N LEU A 208 12.41 1.89 15.90
CA LEU A 208 13.25 0.94 15.16
C LEU A 208 14.39 1.66 14.42
N GLY A 209 15.46 0.93 14.09
CA GLY A 209 16.66 1.54 13.50
C GLY A 209 16.42 2.30 12.20
N TYR A 210 15.47 1.86 11.39
CA TYR A 210 15.08 2.58 10.18
C TYR A 210 14.32 3.89 10.50
N ASP A 211 13.56 3.95 11.61
CA ASP A 211 12.88 5.17 12.05
C ASP A 211 13.89 6.22 12.53
N LEU A 212 14.95 5.79 13.24
CA LEU A 212 16.04 6.68 13.66
C LEU A 212 16.74 7.30 12.44
N ARG A 213 16.95 6.51 11.39
CA ARG A 213 17.57 6.97 10.16
C ARG A 213 16.72 8.01 9.42
N LEU A 214 15.41 7.87 9.49
CA LEU A 214 14.45 8.77 8.83
C LEU A 214 14.02 9.94 9.70
N ARG A 215 14.55 10.09 10.92
CA ARG A 215 14.05 11.07 11.91
C ARG A 215 13.89 12.46 11.31
N ASP A 216 14.90 12.97 10.61
CA ASP A 216 14.87 14.32 10.05
C ASP A 216 13.91 14.45 8.86
N ALA A 217 13.74 13.37 8.10
CA ALA A 217 12.80 13.31 6.98
C ALA A 217 11.34 13.08 7.41
N LEU A 218 11.11 12.63 8.64
CA LEU A 218 9.79 12.33 9.19
C LEU A 218 9.23 13.46 10.07
N SER A 219 10.07 14.36 10.61
CA SER A 219 9.70 15.34 11.61
C SER A 219 8.62 16.33 11.16
N ASP A 220 8.55 16.63 9.86
CA ASP A 220 7.65 17.64 9.30
C ASP A 220 6.50 17.04 8.48
N THR A 221 6.22 15.75 8.62
CA THR A 221 5.25 15.08 7.73
C THR A 221 3.86 15.02 8.35
N ILE A 222 2.89 15.65 7.69
CA ILE A 222 1.46 15.44 7.94
C ILE A 222 1.14 13.99 7.59
N SER A 223 0.82 13.17 8.60
CA SER A 223 0.38 11.80 8.41
C SER A 223 -0.98 11.81 7.70
N ASN A 224 -1.01 11.50 6.41
CA ASN A 224 -2.24 11.18 5.71
C ASN A 224 -2.72 9.78 6.14
N ASN A 225 -3.12 9.67 7.41
CA ASN A 225 -3.87 8.53 7.89
C ASN A 225 -5.28 8.61 7.29
N HIS A 226 -5.55 7.82 6.28
CA HIS A 226 -6.90 7.54 5.82
C HIS A 226 -7.58 6.52 6.74
N ASP A 227 -7.44 6.68 8.05
CA ASP A 227 -8.31 6.10 9.04
C ASP A 227 -9.39 7.12 9.36
N GLY A 228 -10.52 7.03 8.67
CA GLY A 228 -11.73 7.75 9.02
C GLY A 228 -12.30 7.24 10.35
N MET A 229 -11.61 7.50 11.46
CA MET A 229 -12.14 7.42 12.81
C MET A 229 -11.83 8.76 13.50
N SER A 230 -12.69 9.75 13.26
CA SER A 230 -12.94 10.82 14.23
C SER A 230 -13.50 10.17 15.48
N GLU A 231 -12.73 10.09 16.54
CA GLU A 231 -13.30 10.01 17.89
C GLU A 231 -14.00 11.34 18.16
N MET A 232 -15.33 11.32 18.18
CA MET A 232 -16.11 12.39 18.75
C MET A 232 -16.03 12.26 20.27
N PRO A 233 -15.69 13.30 21.03
CA PRO A 233 -15.86 13.28 22.47
C PRO A 233 -17.35 13.21 22.77
N GLY A 234 -17.75 12.22 23.57
CA GLY A 234 -19.11 12.09 24.09
C GLY A 234 -19.46 13.22 25.08
N PRO A 235 -20.74 13.42 25.34
CA PRO A 235 -21.27 14.49 26.19
C PRO A 235 -20.86 14.35 27.63
#